data_96c2b5b9482b6592e29a7734a826a814
#
_entry.id   96c2b5b9482b6592e29a7734a826a814
#
_cell.length_a   1.000
_cell.length_b   1.000
_cell.length_c   1.000
_cell.angle_alpha   90.00
_cell.angle_beta   90.00
_cell.angle_gamma   90.00
#
_symmetry.space_group_name_H-M   'P 1'
#
loop_
_entity.id
_entity.type
_entity.pdbx_description
1 polymer ?
#
loop_
_entity_poly.entity_id
_entity_poly.type
_entity_poly.pdbx_seq_one_letter_code
_entity_poly.pdbx_strand_id
1 'polypeptide(L)'
;MPNPGGNYPGRQIAMGAIEGKPAFAYFVSGRSEKSQKRYATPFLYPEHAIRINPLDMNEKFDQFRHYQAVRIDPETGLLLVSNSQAPNDAIFEAYKFKNMTKEDPFFRAAIILSSIGPEYDNKQKPTARVLGICDPSDIEDGEFDMFLQTKRPYGHQIGFGMNTIADGRMHFVQTYDGNVDYGDFDYTMFVDHKSAFDTSAKTPQDLAEEIYGSSDYIDPTYGVLRVSCIAGVRNGNGPGGWEIAIKNRYRVD
;
A
#
# COMPACT_ATOMS: atom_id res chain seq x y z
N MET A 1 -10.43 -17.22 -0.14
CA MET A 1 -10.07 -16.16 0.82
C MET A 1 -11.17 -15.13 0.84
N PRO A 2 -11.48 -14.51 1.95
CA PRO A 2 -12.33 -13.36 1.88
C PRO A 2 -11.61 -12.36 0.99
N ASN A 3 -12.24 -11.94 -0.09
CA ASN A 3 -11.84 -10.73 -0.79
C ASN A 3 -12.00 -9.60 0.24
N PRO A 4 -10.95 -9.14 0.89
CA PRO A 4 -11.09 -8.28 2.05
C PRO A 4 -11.83 -6.99 1.73
N GLY A 5 -11.90 -6.61 0.46
CA GLY A 5 -12.53 -5.39 0.02
C GLY A 5 -13.65 -5.55 -0.99
N GLY A 6 -14.32 -6.69 -1.06
CA GLY A 6 -15.34 -6.91 -2.08
C GLY A 6 -14.74 -6.86 -3.49
N ASN A 7 -15.53 -6.41 -4.47
CA ASN A 7 -15.16 -6.49 -5.87
C ASN A 7 -14.17 -5.41 -6.34
N TYR A 8 -14.07 -4.29 -5.62
CA TYR A 8 -13.22 -3.16 -6.03
C TYR A 8 -12.59 -2.43 -4.84
N PRO A 9 -11.43 -2.87 -4.34
CA PRO A 9 -10.74 -2.19 -3.23
C PRO A 9 -10.05 -0.88 -3.65
N GLY A 10 -9.88 -0.61 -4.93
CA GLY A 10 -9.12 0.54 -5.44
C GLY A 10 -7.61 0.35 -5.22
N ARG A 11 -7.10 0.84 -4.10
CA ARG A 11 -5.77 0.56 -3.59
C ARG A 11 -5.91 -0.07 -2.21
N GLN A 12 -5.19 -1.13 -1.98
CA GLN A 12 -5.17 -1.84 -0.71
C GLN A 12 -3.73 -1.99 -0.24
N ILE A 13 -3.50 -1.71 1.03
CA ILE A 13 -2.23 -2.00 1.70
C ILE A 13 -2.53 -3.06 2.75
N ALA A 14 -1.79 -4.15 2.72
CA ALA A 14 -1.78 -5.15 3.76
C ALA A 14 -0.40 -5.19 4.42
N MET A 15 -0.36 -5.33 5.73
CA MET A 15 0.85 -5.49 6.53
C MET A 15 0.65 -6.55 7.59
N GLY A 16 1.71 -7.31 7.87
CA GLY A 16 1.65 -8.41 8.81
C GLY A 16 2.96 -9.16 8.91
N ALA A 17 2.87 -10.46 9.22
CA ALA A 17 4.03 -11.33 9.32
C ALA A 17 3.88 -12.60 8.49
N ILE A 18 4.98 -13.04 7.88
CA ILE A 18 5.12 -14.32 7.17
C ILE A 18 6.39 -15.00 7.69
N GLU A 19 6.25 -16.21 8.21
CA GLU A 19 7.33 -16.96 8.86
C GLU A 19 8.06 -16.13 9.93
N GLY A 20 7.28 -15.41 10.74
CA GLY A 20 7.78 -14.55 11.82
C GLY A 20 8.50 -13.28 11.34
N LYS A 21 8.44 -12.95 10.04
CA LYS A 21 9.12 -11.81 9.45
C LYS A 21 8.14 -10.74 8.98
N PRO A 22 8.47 -9.45 9.10
CA PRO A 22 7.65 -8.37 8.56
C PRO A 22 7.33 -8.58 7.09
N ALA A 23 6.06 -8.44 6.74
CA ALA A 23 5.58 -8.58 5.37
C ALA A 23 4.58 -7.47 5.01
N PHE A 24 4.57 -7.09 3.74
CA PHE A 24 3.57 -6.16 3.20
C PHE A 24 3.09 -6.59 1.83
N ALA A 25 1.92 -6.09 1.46
CA ALA A 25 1.47 -6.10 0.07
C ALA A 25 0.76 -4.80 -0.28
N TYR A 26 0.93 -4.36 -1.51
CA TYR A 26 0.23 -3.22 -2.10
C TYR A 26 -0.47 -3.64 -3.38
N PHE A 27 -1.79 -3.67 -3.35
CA PHE A 27 -2.62 -4.04 -4.49
C PHE A 27 -3.25 -2.81 -5.14
N VAL A 28 -3.26 -2.82 -6.47
CA VAL A 28 -3.81 -1.75 -7.31
C VAL A 28 -4.87 -2.32 -8.24
N SER A 29 -6.04 -1.73 -8.21
CA SER A 29 -7.10 -1.95 -9.21
C SER A 29 -7.48 -0.64 -9.92
N GLY A 30 -8.15 -0.75 -11.07
CA GLY A 30 -8.54 0.40 -11.89
C GLY A 30 -9.90 0.21 -12.56
N ARG A 31 -10.79 1.22 -12.47
CA ARG A 31 -12.12 1.20 -13.08
C ARG A 31 -12.20 1.78 -14.49
N SER A 32 -11.26 2.61 -14.88
CA SER A 32 -11.24 3.18 -16.22
C SER A 32 -10.16 2.53 -17.06
N GLU A 33 -10.29 2.56 -18.38
CA GLU A 33 -9.28 2.06 -19.30
C GLU A 33 -7.88 2.60 -18.97
N LYS A 34 -7.76 3.91 -18.77
CA LYS A 34 -6.49 4.55 -18.40
C LYS A 34 -5.96 4.07 -17.05
N SER A 35 -6.85 3.87 -16.06
CA SER A 35 -6.43 3.39 -14.74
C SER A 35 -6.04 1.91 -14.72
N GLN A 36 -6.47 1.15 -15.71
CA GLN A 36 -6.09 -0.25 -15.89
C GLN A 36 -4.76 -0.40 -16.67
N LYS A 37 -4.45 0.54 -17.56
CA LYS A 37 -3.22 0.54 -18.39
C LYS A 37 -2.02 1.07 -17.61
N ARG A 38 -1.69 0.39 -16.51
CA ARG A 38 -0.56 0.72 -15.62
C ARG A 38 0.19 -0.54 -15.23
N TYR A 39 1.38 -0.35 -14.71
CA TYR A 39 2.20 -1.43 -14.16
C TYR A 39 3.09 -0.90 -13.03
N ALA A 40 3.55 -1.78 -12.16
CA ALA A 40 4.53 -1.49 -11.13
C ALA A 40 5.93 -1.84 -11.63
N THR A 41 6.91 -0.98 -11.35
CA THR A 41 8.31 -1.24 -11.67
C THR A 41 9.25 -0.71 -10.57
N PRO A 42 10.36 -1.41 -10.29
CA PRO A 42 11.39 -0.88 -9.41
C PRO A 42 12.01 0.41 -9.96
N PHE A 43 12.37 1.30 -9.06
CA PHE A 43 13.11 2.52 -9.34
C PHE A 43 14.25 2.66 -8.33
N LEU A 44 15.47 2.76 -8.80
CA LEU A 44 16.68 2.52 -8.00
C LEU A 44 17.50 3.79 -7.69
N TYR A 45 16.92 4.97 -7.60
CA TYR A 45 17.73 6.13 -7.23
C TYR A 45 16.92 7.29 -6.65
N PRO A 46 17.42 7.94 -5.62
CA PRO A 46 18.50 7.58 -4.67
C PRO A 46 18.06 6.51 -3.66
N GLU A 47 16.77 6.22 -3.63
CA GLU A 47 16.10 5.27 -2.75
C GLU A 47 15.59 4.09 -3.55
N HIS A 48 15.42 2.96 -2.89
CA HIS A 48 14.71 1.86 -3.48
C HIS A 48 13.22 2.16 -3.42
N ALA A 49 12.65 2.51 -4.57
CA ALA A 49 11.23 2.79 -4.71
C ALA A 49 10.60 1.86 -5.74
N ILE A 50 9.29 1.69 -5.63
CA ILE A 50 8.49 1.05 -6.68
C ILE A 50 7.44 2.05 -7.13
N ARG A 51 7.42 2.29 -8.43
CA ARG A 51 6.51 3.24 -9.06
C ARG A 51 5.38 2.52 -9.77
N ILE A 52 4.23 3.14 -9.74
CA ILE A 52 3.13 2.84 -10.64
C ILE A 52 3.26 3.75 -11.85
N ASN A 53 3.45 3.16 -13.02
CA ASN A 53 3.68 3.86 -14.28
C ASN A 53 2.56 3.58 -15.29
N PRO A 54 2.32 4.47 -16.28
CA PRO A 54 1.45 4.15 -17.41
C PRO A 54 2.13 3.15 -18.35
N LEU A 55 1.35 2.35 -19.06
CA LEU A 55 1.87 1.51 -20.14
C LEU A 55 2.36 2.35 -21.34
N ASP A 56 1.67 3.45 -21.63
CA ASP A 56 2.12 4.41 -22.64
C ASP A 56 3.00 5.46 -21.96
N MET A 57 4.31 5.37 -22.18
CA MET A 57 5.30 6.29 -21.62
C MET A 57 5.17 7.73 -22.16
N ASN A 58 4.41 7.95 -23.24
CA ASN A 58 4.08 9.28 -23.74
C ASN A 58 2.83 9.87 -23.08
N GLU A 59 2.14 9.11 -22.23
CA GLU A 59 1.00 9.62 -21.50
C GLU A 59 1.44 10.75 -20.56
N LYS A 60 0.68 11.86 -20.57
CA LYS A 60 0.94 12.98 -19.67
C LYS A 60 0.91 12.50 -18.22
N PHE A 61 1.91 12.90 -17.46
CA PHE A 61 2.00 12.58 -16.03
C PHE A 61 0.71 12.96 -15.30
N ASP A 62 0.21 12.02 -14.50
CA ASP A 62 -0.98 12.16 -13.66
C ASP A 62 -0.65 11.60 -12.28
N GLN A 63 -0.50 12.50 -11.31
CA GLN A 63 -0.11 12.16 -9.93
C GLN A 63 -1.05 11.16 -9.24
N PHE A 64 -2.28 11.01 -9.71
CA PHE A 64 -3.27 10.07 -9.18
C PHE A 64 -3.09 8.65 -9.70
N ARG A 65 -2.33 8.51 -10.78
CA ARG A 65 -2.10 7.24 -11.45
C ARG A 65 -0.63 6.86 -11.54
N HIS A 66 0.26 7.86 -11.49
CA HIS A 66 1.70 7.69 -11.65
C HIS A 66 2.41 8.24 -10.41
N TYR A 67 2.83 7.37 -9.52
CA TYR A 67 3.42 7.75 -8.23
C TYR A 67 4.34 6.66 -7.68
N GLN A 68 5.19 7.05 -6.75
CA GLN A 68 5.95 6.09 -5.96
C GLN A 68 5.01 5.47 -4.91
N ALA A 69 4.72 4.19 -5.08
CA ALA A 69 3.83 3.45 -4.19
C ALA A 69 4.56 2.89 -2.97
N VAL A 70 5.81 2.49 -3.15
CA VAL A 70 6.65 1.89 -2.10
C VAL A 70 7.98 2.63 -2.08
N ARG A 71 8.47 2.93 -0.86
CA ARG A 71 9.82 3.46 -0.61
C ARG A 71 10.48 2.64 0.49
N ILE A 72 11.74 2.34 0.30
CA ILE A 72 12.56 1.59 1.25
C ILE A 72 13.86 2.37 1.47
N ASP A 73 14.17 2.64 2.72
CA ASP A 73 15.49 3.13 3.09
C ASP A 73 16.46 1.94 3.07
N PRO A 74 17.48 1.96 2.20
CA PRO A 74 18.40 0.83 2.08
C PRO A 74 19.30 0.63 3.32
N GLU A 75 19.48 1.65 4.14
CA GLU A 75 20.34 1.59 5.33
C GLU A 75 19.59 1.05 6.54
N THR A 76 18.38 1.54 6.78
CA THR A 76 17.60 1.19 7.97
C THR A 76 16.58 0.10 7.73
N GLY A 77 16.17 -0.09 6.47
CA GLY A 77 15.06 -0.98 6.11
C GLY A 77 13.69 -0.37 6.36
N LEU A 78 13.62 0.92 6.73
CA LEU A 78 12.35 1.62 6.84
C LEU A 78 11.55 1.47 5.55
N LEU A 79 10.32 0.99 5.68
CA LEU A 79 9.38 0.81 4.57
C LEU A 79 8.21 1.77 4.69
N LEU A 80 7.87 2.42 3.59
CA LEU A 80 6.65 3.20 3.45
C LEU A 80 5.90 2.79 2.21
N VAL A 81 4.60 2.57 2.36
CA VAL A 81 3.67 2.19 1.28
C VAL A 81 2.49 3.16 1.27
N SER A 82 2.14 3.72 0.12
CA SER A 82 1.00 4.64 0.04
C SER A 82 0.43 4.75 -1.38
N ASN A 83 -0.79 5.24 -1.48
CA ASN A 83 -1.47 5.46 -2.76
C ASN A 83 -1.23 6.85 -3.36
N SER A 84 -0.27 7.62 -2.87
CA SER A 84 0.08 8.93 -3.45
C SER A 84 1.51 9.37 -3.09
N GLN A 85 2.09 10.23 -3.92
CA GLN A 85 3.50 10.63 -3.79
C GLN A 85 3.72 11.74 -2.76
N ALA A 86 2.96 12.83 -2.79
CA ALA A 86 3.23 14.00 -1.96
C ALA A 86 3.29 13.73 -0.45
N PRO A 87 2.33 12.97 0.15
CA PRO A 87 2.46 12.58 1.54
C PRO A 87 3.61 11.61 1.78
N ASN A 88 3.95 10.76 0.79
CA ASN A 88 5.04 9.81 0.93
C ASN A 88 6.36 10.50 1.19
N ASP A 89 6.67 11.53 0.43
CA ASP A 89 7.93 12.25 0.57
C ASP A 89 8.05 12.88 1.95
N ALA A 90 7.03 13.60 2.40
CA ALA A 90 7.04 14.27 3.69
C ALA A 90 7.11 13.30 4.87
N ILE A 91 6.37 12.20 4.81
CA ILE A 91 6.32 11.20 5.88
C ILE A 91 7.63 10.41 5.93
N PHE A 92 8.15 9.99 4.78
CA PHE A 92 9.40 9.25 4.70
C PHE A 92 10.57 10.04 5.27
N GLU A 93 10.71 11.30 4.89
CA GLU A 93 11.73 12.18 5.44
C GLU A 93 11.56 12.42 6.95
N ALA A 94 10.32 12.61 7.41
CA ALA A 94 10.05 12.74 8.83
C ALA A 94 10.47 11.50 9.64
N TYR A 95 10.31 10.32 9.05
CA TYR A 95 10.72 9.05 9.64
C TYR A 95 12.25 8.87 9.64
N LYS A 96 12.93 9.19 8.56
CA LYS A 96 14.39 9.12 8.50
C LYS A 96 15.05 9.96 9.61
N PHE A 97 14.40 11.04 10.02
CA PHE A 97 14.86 11.92 11.07
C PHE A 97 14.23 11.68 12.45
N LYS A 98 13.55 10.54 12.65
CA LYS A 98 12.88 10.23 13.92
C LYS A 98 13.81 10.35 15.15
N ASN A 99 15.05 9.92 15.02
CA ASN A 99 16.04 9.98 16.08
C ASN A 99 16.49 11.42 16.45
N MET A 100 16.14 12.40 15.61
CA MET A 100 16.43 13.81 15.86
C MET A 100 15.32 14.51 16.65
N THR A 101 14.17 13.85 16.83
CA THR A 101 13.01 14.40 17.54
C THR A 101 12.49 13.36 18.53
N LYS A 102 12.12 13.83 19.73
CA LYS A 102 11.57 12.97 20.80
C LYS A 102 10.08 12.60 20.57
N GLU A 103 9.52 12.94 19.43
CA GLU A 103 8.11 12.67 19.15
C GLU A 103 7.93 11.27 18.55
N ASP A 104 6.82 10.64 18.91
CA ASP A 104 6.40 9.37 18.32
C ASP A 104 6.26 9.51 16.79
N PRO A 105 7.00 8.73 16.00
CA PRO A 105 6.98 8.83 14.55
C PRO A 105 5.61 8.49 13.94
N PHE A 106 4.83 7.60 14.55
CA PHE A 106 3.46 7.31 14.09
C PHE A 106 2.53 8.50 14.28
N PHE A 107 2.65 9.21 15.41
CA PHE A 107 1.92 10.43 15.66
C PHE A 107 2.28 11.52 14.64
N ARG A 108 3.57 11.66 14.31
CA ARG A 108 4.03 12.60 13.29
C ARG A 108 3.48 12.24 11.90
N ALA A 109 3.50 10.97 11.51
CA ALA A 109 2.91 10.51 10.25
C ALA A 109 1.41 10.82 10.21
N ALA A 110 0.71 10.63 11.32
CA ALA A 110 -0.71 10.95 11.45
C ALA A 110 -0.97 12.46 11.25
N ILE A 111 -0.16 13.33 11.86
CA ILE A 111 -0.25 14.79 11.68
C ILE A 111 -0.01 15.18 10.23
N ILE A 112 1.06 14.68 9.60
CA ILE A 112 1.40 14.98 8.21
C ILE A 112 0.25 14.56 7.29
N LEU A 113 -0.27 13.33 7.45
CA LEU A 113 -1.38 12.85 6.64
C LEU A 113 -2.66 13.69 6.88
N SER A 114 -2.88 14.18 8.11
CA SER A 114 -4.03 15.03 8.44
C SER A 114 -3.97 16.39 7.75
N SER A 115 -2.78 16.95 7.58
CA SER A 115 -2.57 18.26 6.94
C SER A 115 -2.71 18.21 5.41
N ILE A 116 -2.62 17.03 4.79
CA ILE A 116 -2.72 16.87 3.34
C ILE A 116 -4.20 16.77 2.96
N GLY A 117 -4.61 17.62 2.03
CA GLY A 117 -5.98 17.63 1.51
C GLY A 117 -6.39 16.31 0.84
N PRO A 118 -7.69 16.10 0.61
CA PRO A 118 -8.18 14.96 -0.14
C PRO A 118 -7.67 15.02 -1.57
N GLU A 119 -7.53 13.85 -2.16
CA GLU A 119 -7.22 13.69 -3.57
C GLU A 119 -8.53 13.65 -4.36
N TYR A 120 -8.64 14.44 -5.40
CA TYR A 120 -9.82 14.46 -6.27
C TYR A 120 -9.48 13.86 -7.62
N ASP A 121 -10.31 12.94 -8.10
CA ASP A 121 -10.20 12.45 -9.47
C ASP A 121 -10.66 13.50 -10.50
N ASN A 122 -10.52 13.18 -11.80
CA ASN A 122 -10.94 14.08 -12.88
C ASN A 122 -12.44 14.42 -12.89
N LYS A 123 -13.25 13.71 -12.12
CA LYS A 123 -14.69 13.98 -11.90
C LYS A 123 -14.95 14.67 -10.57
N GLN A 124 -13.91 15.21 -9.95
CA GLN A 124 -13.93 15.83 -8.64
C GLN A 124 -14.43 14.92 -7.51
N LYS A 125 -14.33 13.60 -7.69
CA LYS A 125 -14.64 12.66 -6.64
C LYS A 125 -13.41 12.46 -5.76
N PRO A 126 -13.56 12.66 -4.45
CA PRO A 126 -12.45 12.51 -3.53
C PRO A 126 -12.06 11.03 -3.37
N THR A 127 -10.77 10.78 -3.26
CA THR A 127 -10.21 9.45 -2.99
C THR A 127 -9.60 9.41 -1.60
N ALA A 128 -9.87 8.35 -0.85
CA ALA A 128 -9.23 8.14 0.44
C ALA A 128 -7.71 7.95 0.27
N ARG A 129 -6.96 8.42 1.25
CA ARG A 129 -5.53 8.15 1.35
C ARG A 129 -5.29 6.95 2.24
N VAL A 130 -4.43 6.06 1.80
CA VAL A 130 -3.99 4.89 2.57
C VAL A 130 -2.48 4.91 2.69
N LEU A 131 -2.00 4.55 3.87
CA LEU A 131 -0.61 4.56 4.25
C LEU A 131 -0.28 3.32 5.06
N GLY A 132 0.87 2.73 4.81
CA GLY A 132 1.48 1.70 5.62
C GLY A 132 2.94 2.04 5.90
N ILE A 133 3.39 1.85 7.12
CA ILE A 133 4.77 2.04 7.54
C ILE A 133 5.22 0.80 8.30
N CYS A 134 6.44 0.35 8.05
CA CYS A 134 7.13 -0.61 8.88
C CYS A 134 8.50 -0.03 9.23
N ASP A 135 8.75 0.12 10.53
CA ASP A 135 10.03 0.55 11.05
C ASP A 135 10.73 -0.64 11.72
N PRO A 136 11.73 -1.20 11.07
CA PRO A 136 12.47 -2.33 11.62
C PRO A 136 13.61 -1.91 12.55
N SER A 137 13.86 -0.63 12.74
CA SER A 137 15.01 -0.16 13.53
C SER A 137 14.84 -0.34 15.04
N ASP A 138 13.60 -0.55 15.49
CA ASP A 138 13.28 -0.79 16.90
C ASP A 138 13.13 -2.29 17.22
N ILE A 139 13.57 -3.17 16.30
CA ILE A 139 13.51 -4.61 16.51
C ILE A 139 14.57 -5.07 17.50
N GLU A 140 14.24 -5.07 18.78
CA GLU A 140 14.86 -5.93 19.76
C GLU A 140 13.99 -7.20 19.87
N ASP A 141 14.60 -8.37 19.81
CA ASP A 141 13.93 -9.68 20.04
C ASP A 141 12.86 -10.12 19.00
N GLY A 142 12.92 -9.64 17.76
CA GLY A 142 12.01 -10.09 16.71
C GLY A 142 10.67 -9.34 16.66
N GLU A 143 10.51 -8.29 17.46
CA GLU A 143 9.40 -7.36 17.36
C GLU A 143 9.68 -6.33 16.26
N PHE A 144 8.65 -5.80 15.63
CA PHE A 144 8.75 -4.75 14.63
C PHE A 144 7.50 -3.88 14.65
N ASP A 145 7.70 -2.58 14.52
CA ASP A 145 6.62 -1.65 14.51
C ASP A 145 6.04 -1.48 13.12
N MET A 146 4.73 -1.71 13.00
CA MET A 146 3.96 -1.42 11.80
C MET A 146 2.84 -0.46 12.10
N PHE A 147 2.51 0.36 11.13
CA PHE A 147 1.42 1.31 11.21
C PHE A 147 0.64 1.33 9.91
N LEU A 148 -0.68 1.15 10.01
CA LEU A 148 -1.62 1.31 8.91
C LEU A 148 -2.53 2.50 9.18
N GLN A 149 -2.74 3.33 8.18
CA GLN A 149 -3.56 4.52 8.30
C GLN A 149 -4.43 4.74 7.08
N THR A 150 -5.64 5.21 7.31
CA THR A 150 -6.52 5.73 6.25
C THR A 150 -7.03 7.11 6.61
N LYS A 151 -7.13 7.99 5.61
CA LYS A 151 -7.78 9.30 5.72
C LYS A 151 -8.88 9.40 4.70
N ARG A 152 -10.10 9.61 5.19
CA ARG A 152 -11.27 9.91 4.35
C ARG A 152 -11.18 11.29 3.74
N PRO A 153 -11.84 11.51 2.60
CA PRO A 153 -11.91 12.83 1.98
C PRO A 153 -12.45 13.93 2.87
N TYR A 154 -13.37 13.59 3.77
CA TYR A 154 -14.09 14.55 4.61
C TYR A 154 -13.63 14.58 6.08
N GLY A 155 -12.37 14.27 6.31
CA GLY A 155 -11.73 14.62 7.58
C GLY A 155 -11.59 13.49 8.61
N HIS A 156 -12.22 12.33 8.44
CA HIS A 156 -12.01 11.22 9.35
C HIS A 156 -10.71 10.48 9.02
N GLN A 157 -9.88 10.33 10.03
CA GLN A 157 -8.60 9.62 9.95
C GLN A 157 -8.58 8.54 11.02
N ILE A 158 -8.15 7.34 10.63
CA ILE A 158 -7.97 6.22 11.53
C ILE A 158 -6.59 5.63 11.28
N GLY A 159 -5.84 5.42 12.34
CA GLY A 159 -4.55 4.76 12.34
C GLY A 159 -4.57 3.58 13.30
N PHE A 160 -3.78 2.57 12.99
CA PHE A 160 -3.61 1.37 13.79
C PHE A 160 -2.13 0.98 13.83
N GLY A 161 -1.56 0.99 15.02
CA GLY A 161 -0.21 0.50 15.29
C GLY A 161 -0.22 -0.99 15.62
N MET A 162 0.79 -1.71 15.16
CA MET A 162 0.98 -3.14 15.40
C MET A 162 2.44 -3.37 15.75
N ASN A 163 2.70 -3.91 16.92
CA ASN A 163 4.03 -4.31 17.38
C ASN A 163 4.18 -5.82 17.60
N THR A 164 3.06 -6.52 17.69
CA THR A 164 3.04 -7.98 17.80
C THR A 164 2.01 -8.53 16.82
N ILE A 165 2.46 -9.22 15.79
CA ILE A 165 1.59 -9.76 14.75
C ILE A 165 1.74 -11.28 14.74
N ALA A 166 0.59 -11.97 14.77
CA ALA A 166 0.58 -13.42 14.61
C ALA A 166 1.12 -13.79 13.22
N ASP A 167 1.98 -14.80 13.18
CA ASP A 167 2.52 -15.33 11.93
C ASP A 167 1.39 -15.80 10.99
N GLY A 168 1.53 -15.52 9.71
CA GLY A 168 0.50 -15.76 8.70
C GLY A 168 -0.71 -14.83 8.78
N ARG A 169 -0.67 -13.76 9.60
CA ARG A 169 -1.75 -12.80 9.73
C ARG A 169 -1.41 -11.48 9.07
N MET A 170 -2.30 -10.97 8.21
CA MET A 170 -2.17 -9.70 7.53
C MET A 170 -3.34 -8.78 7.88
N HIS A 171 -3.05 -7.56 8.31
CA HIS A 171 -4.04 -6.49 8.46
C HIS A 171 -4.01 -5.58 7.25
N PHE A 172 -5.16 -5.00 6.88
CA PHE A 172 -5.21 -4.18 5.66
C PHE A 172 -6.07 -2.92 5.79
N VAL A 173 -5.76 -1.94 4.96
CA VAL A 173 -6.55 -0.75 4.67
C VAL A 173 -6.76 -0.62 3.17
N GLN A 174 -7.85 0.01 2.75
CA GLN A 174 -8.17 0.18 1.34
C GLN A 174 -8.91 1.49 1.07
N THR A 175 -8.93 1.90 -0.20
CA THR A 175 -9.55 3.18 -0.57
C THR A 175 -11.06 3.09 -0.76
N TYR A 176 -11.61 1.92 -1.07
CA TYR A 176 -13.04 1.70 -1.30
C TYR A 176 -13.53 0.39 -0.67
N ASP A 177 -14.80 0.30 -0.40
CA ASP A 177 -15.45 -0.88 0.21
C ASP A 177 -15.75 -2.03 -0.77
N GLY A 178 -15.19 -1.95 -1.94
CA GLY A 178 -15.32 -3.01 -2.93
C GLY A 178 -16.63 -3.01 -3.69
N ASN A 179 -17.49 -2.03 -3.50
CA ASN A 179 -18.67 -1.86 -4.34
C ASN A 179 -18.33 -0.99 -5.55
N VAL A 180 -18.50 -1.56 -6.75
CA VAL A 180 -18.25 -0.85 -8.01
C VAL A 180 -19.45 0.02 -8.42
N ASP A 181 -20.60 -0.14 -7.76
CA ASP A 181 -21.83 0.53 -8.09
C ASP A 181 -21.77 2.05 -7.86
N TYR A 182 -22.22 2.74 -8.81
CA TYR A 182 -21.98 4.07 -9.29
C TYR A 182 -22.61 5.22 -8.52
N GLY A 183 -22.88 5.15 -7.28
CA GLY A 183 -23.55 6.27 -6.64
C GLY A 183 -22.90 6.68 -5.34
N ASP A 184 -22.79 5.76 -4.47
CA ASP A 184 -22.34 5.99 -3.11
C ASP A 184 -21.03 5.25 -2.88
N PHE A 185 -19.90 5.98 -2.97
CA PHE A 185 -18.64 5.47 -2.50
C PHE A 185 -18.71 5.39 -0.98
N ASP A 186 -19.09 4.24 -0.48
CA ASP A 186 -18.83 3.96 0.91
C ASP A 186 -17.31 3.76 1.05
N TYR A 187 -16.68 4.76 1.64
CA TYR A 187 -15.26 4.73 1.92
C TYR A 187 -15.04 3.86 3.15
N THR A 188 -14.69 2.61 2.96
CA THR A 188 -14.35 1.79 4.10
C THR A 188 -13.16 2.32 4.84
N MET A 189 -13.28 2.20 6.08
CA MET A 189 -12.39 2.78 7.02
C MET A 189 -12.05 1.90 8.17
N PHE A 190 -12.02 0.65 8.01
CA PHE A 190 -11.79 -0.13 9.22
C PHE A 190 -10.40 -0.72 9.17
N VAL A 191 -9.55 -0.15 10.00
CA VAL A 191 -8.49 -0.90 10.62
C VAL A 191 -9.06 -1.40 11.94
N ASP A 192 -9.88 -2.41 11.89
CA ASP A 192 -10.22 -3.20 13.06
C ASP A 192 -9.71 -4.63 12.86
N HIS A 193 -9.86 -5.46 13.87
CA HIS A 193 -9.51 -6.88 13.78
C HIS A 193 -10.27 -7.63 12.66
N LYS A 194 -11.30 -7.04 12.05
CA LYS A 194 -12.06 -7.58 10.93
C LYS A 194 -11.40 -7.27 9.59
N SER A 195 -10.60 -6.21 9.53
CA SER A 195 -9.79 -5.86 8.37
C SER A 195 -8.48 -6.65 8.36
N ALA A 196 -8.59 -7.96 8.51
CA ALA A 196 -7.45 -8.87 8.50
C ALA A 196 -7.81 -10.18 7.81
N PHE A 197 -6.79 -10.84 7.26
CA PHE A 197 -6.91 -12.17 6.67
C PHE A 197 -5.70 -13.03 7.02
N ASP A 198 -5.88 -14.34 6.99
CA ASP A 198 -4.79 -15.27 7.16
C ASP A 198 -4.23 -15.64 5.78
N THR A 199 -2.91 -15.75 5.70
CA THR A 199 -2.19 -16.14 4.48
C THR A 199 -1.36 -17.40 4.74
N SER A 200 -1.22 -18.22 3.72
CA SER A 200 -0.28 -19.36 3.70
C SER A 200 0.97 -19.07 2.89
N ALA A 201 1.14 -17.85 2.40
CA ALA A 201 2.32 -17.42 1.67
C ALA A 201 3.59 -17.59 2.52
N LYS A 202 4.68 -17.98 1.88
CA LYS A 202 6.00 -18.13 2.51
C LYS A 202 7.03 -17.19 1.90
N THR A 203 6.74 -16.69 0.72
CA THR A 203 7.61 -15.80 -0.03
C THR A 203 6.85 -14.55 -0.47
N PRO A 204 7.57 -13.46 -0.84
CA PRO A 204 6.92 -12.30 -1.44
C PRO A 204 6.15 -12.66 -2.72
N GLN A 205 6.67 -13.61 -3.50
CA GLN A 205 6.01 -14.07 -4.73
C GLN A 205 4.68 -14.74 -4.42
N ASP A 206 4.64 -15.65 -3.43
CA ASP A 206 3.40 -16.32 -3.01
C ASP A 206 2.36 -15.30 -2.55
N LEU A 207 2.78 -14.32 -1.72
CA LEU A 207 1.90 -13.26 -1.23
C LEU A 207 1.35 -12.39 -2.36
N ALA A 208 2.21 -12.01 -3.33
CA ALA A 208 1.78 -11.22 -4.47
C ALA A 208 0.77 -11.98 -5.34
N GLU A 209 1.00 -13.28 -5.60
CA GLU A 209 0.10 -14.13 -6.37
C GLU A 209 -1.23 -14.35 -5.64
N GLU A 210 -1.19 -14.60 -4.34
CA GLU A 210 -2.36 -14.82 -3.50
C GLU A 210 -3.27 -13.60 -3.48
N ILE A 211 -2.74 -12.41 -3.18
CA ILE A 211 -3.52 -11.17 -3.14
C ILE A 211 -3.99 -10.77 -4.53
N TYR A 212 -3.13 -10.88 -5.55
CA TYR A 212 -3.52 -10.58 -6.91
C TYR A 212 -4.62 -11.52 -7.41
N GLY A 213 -4.54 -12.81 -7.05
CA GLY A 213 -5.52 -13.84 -7.40
C GLY A 213 -6.84 -13.69 -6.66
N SER A 214 -6.84 -13.15 -5.43
CA SER A 214 -8.07 -12.93 -4.66
C SER A 214 -9.02 -11.92 -5.29
N SER A 215 -8.53 -11.07 -6.19
CA SER A 215 -9.31 -10.07 -6.93
C SER A 215 -9.59 -10.56 -8.36
N ASP A 216 -10.35 -11.62 -8.50
CA ASP A 216 -10.71 -12.22 -9.79
C ASP A 216 -12.01 -11.66 -10.41
N TYR A 217 -12.66 -10.72 -9.75
CA TYR A 217 -13.89 -10.11 -10.22
C TYR A 217 -13.71 -9.44 -11.59
N ILE A 218 -14.65 -9.75 -12.49
CA ILE A 218 -14.74 -9.16 -13.82
C ILE A 218 -15.93 -8.22 -13.85
N ASP A 219 -15.66 -6.93 -13.91
CA ASP A 219 -16.69 -5.91 -14.01
C ASP A 219 -17.37 -5.97 -15.40
N PRO A 220 -18.71 -5.96 -15.47
CA PRO A 220 -19.43 -6.02 -16.76
C PRO A 220 -19.10 -4.87 -17.70
N THR A 221 -18.74 -3.71 -17.16
CA THR A 221 -18.43 -2.49 -17.93
C THR A 221 -16.95 -2.34 -18.23
N TYR A 222 -16.10 -2.65 -17.24
CA TYR A 222 -14.67 -2.37 -17.29
C TYR A 222 -13.79 -3.61 -17.40
N GLY A 223 -14.38 -4.79 -17.35
CA GLY A 223 -13.65 -6.05 -17.42
C GLY A 223 -12.82 -6.33 -16.18
N VAL A 224 -11.63 -6.90 -16.38
CA VAL A 224 -10.71 -7.22 -15.28
C VAL A 224 -10.18 -5.93 -14.63
N LEU A 225 -10.40 -5.76 -13.35
CA LEU A 225 -10.04 -4.52 -12.62
C LEU A 225 -8.63 -4.54 -12.03
N ARG A 226 -8.05 -5.71 -11.76
CA ARG A 226 -6.71 -5.84 -11.17
C ARG A 226 -5.63 -5.32 -12.12
N VAL A 227 -4.70 -4.57 -11.57
CA VAL A 227 -3.59 -3.91 -12.29
C VAL A 227 -2.26 -4.52 -11.89
N SER A 228 -1.90 -4.42 -10.61
CA SER A 228 -0.66 -4.98 -10.07
C SER A 228 -0.78 -5.28 -8.57
N CYS A 229 0.09 -6.18 -8.11
CA CYS A 229 0.35 -6.38 -6.70
C CYS A 229 1.87 -6.34 -6.49
N ILE A 230 2.30 -5.57 -5.50
CA ILE A 230 3.67 -5.51 -5.00
C ILE A 230 3.64 -6.15 -3.63
N ALA A 231 4.51 -7.12 -3.38
CA ALA A 231 4.65 -7.71 -2.05
C ALA A 231 6.10 -7.74 -1.62
N GLY A 232 6.35 -7.70 -0.32
CA GLY A 232 7.68 -7.80 0.23
C GLY A 232 7.69 -8.53 1.56
N VAL A 233 8.80 -9.22 1.83
CA VAL A 233 9.11 -9.87 3.11
C VAL A 233 10.51 -9.45 3.52
N ARG A 234 10.66 -9.03 4.78
CA ARG A 234 11.97 -8.62 5.29
C ARG A 234 12.74 -9.84 5.80
N ASN A 235 13.46 -10.47 4.92
CA ASN A 235 14.21 -11.71 5.19
C ASN A 235 15.74 -11.54 5.15
N GLY A 236 16.23 -10.31 5.08
CA GLY A 236 17.65 -9.99 4.99
C GLY A 236 18.18 -9.85 3.55
N ASN A 237 17.37 -10.17 2.55
CA ASN A 237 17.72 -10.04 1.14
C ASN A 237 17.20 -8.71 0.58
N GLY A 238 17.90 -8.16 -0.45
CA GLY A 238 17.47 -6.94 -1.13
C GLY A 238 17.67 -5.65 -0.34
N PRO A 239 17.10 -4.53 -0.83
CA PRO A 239 17.26 -3.20 -0.23
C PRO A 239 16.68 -3.13 1.18
N GLY A 240 17.50 -2.68 2.16
CA GLY A 240 17.06 -2.60 3.55
C GLY A 240 16.62 -3.95 4.14
N GLY A 241 17.05 -5.07 3.52
CA GLY A 241 16.66 -6.41 3.92
C GLY A 241 15.29 -6.87 3.39
N TRP A 242 14.65 -6.11 2.50
CA TRP A 242 13.37 -6.47 1.88
C TRP A 242 13.55 -7.20 0.56
N GLU A 243 13.10 -8.42 0.49
CA GLU A 243 12.88 -9.14 -0.76
C GLU A 243 11.52 -8.76 -1.33
N ILE A 244 11.49 -8.36 -2.62
CA ILE A 244 10.30 -7.80 -3.27
C ILE A 244 9.89 -8.67 -4.45
N ALA A 245 8.59 -8.89 -4.58
CA ALA A 245 7.96 -9.46 -5.75
C ALA A 245 6.90 -8.54 -6.33
N ILE A 246 6.77 -8.52 -7.65
CA ILE A 246 5.80 -7.71 -8.37
C ILE A 246 5.01 -8.59 -9.34
N LYS A 247 3.71 -8.59 -9.20
CA LYS A 247 2.77 -9.20 -10.14
C LYS A 247 2.04 -8.10 -10.90
N ASN A 248 2.29 -8.01 -12.19
CA ASN A 248 1.62 -7.09 -13.11
C ASN A 248 0.61 -7.83 -13.99
N ARG A 249 -0.48 -7.17 -14.35
CA ARG A 249 -1.41 -7.64 -15.39
C ARG A 249 -0.73 -7.69 -16.75
N TYR A 250 0.04 -6.66 -17.05
CA TYR A 250 0.79 -6.56 -18.30
C TYR A 250 2.26 -6.84 -18.02
N ARG A 251 2.86 -7.70 -18.83
CA ARG A 251 4.32 -7.82 -18.86
C ARG A 251 4.87 -6.59 -19.56
N VAL A 252 5.87 -5.99 -18.95
CA VAL A 252 6.67 -4.92 -19.53
C VAL A 252 8.08 -5.50 -19.59
N ASP A 253 8.52 -5.77 -20.81
CA ASP A 253 9.87 -6.28 -21.09
C ASP A 253 10.90 -5.17 -20.95
#